data_745bc0d6c8a0dfd6f2b4d3b3c2a66112
#
_entry.id   745bc0d6c8a0dfd6f2b4d3b3c2a66112
#
_cell.length_a   1.000
_cell.length_b   1.000
_cell.length_c   1.000
_cell.angle_alpha   90.00
_cell.angle_beta   90.00
_cell.angle_gamma   90.00
#
_symmetry.space_group_name_H-M   'P 1'
#
loop_
_entity.id
_entity.type
_entity.pdbx_description
1 polymer ?
#
loop_
_entity_poly.entity_id
_entity_poly.type
_entity_poly.pdbx_seq_one_letter_code
_entity_poly.pdbx_strand_id
1 'polypeptide(L)'
;FEFTSQKMPKFNSISISGYHMQEAGATADLELAYTLADGLEYLRTGIKAGLDIDDFAPNLSFFFSNGMDPEYSVIGRVARRIWAKAMKNKYKGNDRSQKLKYHIQTSGRSLHAQEIDFNDIRTTLQALYAIYDNCNSLHTNAYDEAITTPTEESVRRAMAIQLIINRE
;
A
#
# COMPACT_ATOMS: atom_id res chain seq x y z
N PHE A 1 -0.59 -0.76 20.20
CA PHE A 1 0.13 -2.02 19.95
C PHE A 1 0.04 -2.97 21.16
N GLU A 2 0.35 -2.51 22.38
CA GLU A 2 0.35 -3.37 23.57
C GLU A 2 -0.95 -4.17 23.73
N PHE A 3 -2.09 -3.48 23.77
CA PHE A 3 -3.40 -4.15 23.89
C PHE A 3 -3.68 -5.11 22.73
N THR A 4 -3.45 -4.67 21.49
CA THR A 4 -3.80 -5.45 20.30
C THR A 4 -2.89 -6.68 20.12
N SER A 5 -1.59 -6.58 20.42
CA SER A 5 -0.69 -7.73 20.35
C SER A 5 -1.09 -8.86 21.31
N GLN A 6 -1.61 -8.50 22.50
CA GLN A 6 -2.03 -9.46 23.52
C GLN A 6 -3.45 -9.98 23.34
N LYS A 7 -4.40 -9.11 23.02
CA LYS A 7 -5.84 -9.42 23.04
C LYS A 7 -6.42 -9.63 21.65
N MET A 8 -5.76 -9.12 20.60
CA MET A 8 -6.25 -9.16 19.22
C MET A 8 -5.12 -9.51 18.24
N PRO A 9 -4.50 -10.70 18.33
CA PRO A 9 -3.23 -11.03 17.64
C PRO A 9 -3.32 -11.02 16.10
N LYS A 10 -4.53 -10.97 15.53
CA LYS A 10 -4.76 -10.87 14.08
C LYS A 10 -5.16 -9.46 13.64
N PHE A 11 -5.26 -8.51 14.57
CA PHE A 11 -5.68 -7.15 14.27
C PHE A 11 -4.49 -6.31 13.78
N ASN A 12 -4.63 -5.70 12.60
CA ASN A 12 -3.67 -4.71 12.12
C ASN A 12 -3.92 -3.40 12.86
N SER A 13 -3.03 -3.06 13.77
CA SER A 13 -3.15 -1.89 14.63
C SER A 13 -2.99 -0.58 13.87
N ILE A 14 -2.30 -0.61 12.73
CA ILE A 14 -2.04 0.56 11.90
C ILE A 14 -1.82 0.15 10.44
N SER A 15 -2.24 1.01 9.52
CA SER A 15 -1.84 1.00 8.12
C SER A 15 -0.98 2.24 7.86
N ILE A 16 0.32 2.01 7.68
CA ILE A 16 1.33 3.07 7.50
C ILE A 16 1.26 3.51 6.05
N SER A 17 0.72 4.71 5.81
CA SER A 17 0.31 5.16 4.49
C SER A 17 1.24 6.19 3.88
N GLY A 18 1.74 5.91 2.68
CA GLY A 18 2.36 6.88 1.76
C GLY A 18 1.40 7.40 0.69
N TYR A 19 0.22 6.79 0.55
CA TYR A 19 -0.76 7.15 -0.47
C TYR A 19 -1.09 8.65 -0.48
N HIS A 20 -1.38 9.23 0.67
CA HIS A 20 -1.70 10.65 0.79
C HIS A 20 -0.52 11.56 0.41
N MET A 21 0.72 11.12 0.62
CA MET A 21 1.93 11.86 0.22
C MET A 21 2.04 11.90 -1.31
N GLN A 22 1.80 10.78 -1.98
CA GLN A 22 1.80 10.70 -3.43
C GLN A 22 0.67 11.54 -4.04
N GLU A 23 -0.54 11.50 -3.49
CA GLU A 23 -1.65 12.34 -3.92
C GLU A 23 -1.34 13.84 -3.75
N ALA A 24 -0.55 14.21 -2.74
CA ALA A 24 -0.05 15.56 -2.52
C ALA A 24 1.14 15.96 -3.42
N GLY A 25 1.65 15.04 -4.24
CA GLY A 25 2.69 15.32 -5.23
C GLY A 25 4.05 14.68 -5.01
N ALA A 26 4.22 13.82 -4.01
CA ALA A 26 5.47 13.09 -3.81
C ALA A 26 5.73 12.12 -4.98
N THR A 27 7.00 11.99 -5.34
CA THR A 27 7.47 10.97 -6.28
C THR A 27 7.48 9.59 -5.63
N ALA A 28 7.56 8.52 -6.43
CA ALA A 28 7.51 7.15 -5.92
C ALA A 28 8.63 6.83 -4.90
N ASP A 29 9.82 7.35 -5.12
CA ASP A 29 10.96 7.20 -4.20
C ASP A 29 10.76 7.93 -2.87
N LEU A 30 10.20 9.14 -2.89
CA LEU A 30 9.88 9.90 -1.68
C LEU A 30 8.72 9.25 -0.90
N GLU A 31 7.67 8.81 -1.60
CA GLU A 31 6.57 8.06 -0.99
C GLU A 31 7.11 6.83 -0.24
N LEU A 32 7.94 6.04 -0.93
CA LEU A 32 8.54 4.83 -0.35
C LEU A 32 9.42 5.16 0.86
N ALA A 33 10.30 6.16 0.72
CA ALA A 33 11.26 6.53 1.76
C ALA A 33 10.56 7.00 3.03
N TYR A 34 9.59 7.90 2.92
CA TYR A 34 8.86 8.42 4.07
C TYR A 34 7.99 7.35 4.73
N THR A 35 7.30 6.54 3.95
CA THR A 35 6.44 5.47 4.47
C THR A 35 7.26 4.43 5.25
N LEU A 36 8.42 4.03 4.74
CA LEU A 36 9.31 3.12 5.46
C LEU A 36 9.94 3.79 6.69
N ALA A 37 10.27 5.08 6.61
CA ALA A 37 10.78 5.83 7.78
C ALA A 37 9.75 5.86 8.91
N ASP A 38 8.48 6.13 8.59
CA ASP A 38 7.37 6.06 9.55
C ASP A 38 7.25 4.66 10.16
N GLY A 39 7.29 3.62 9.33
CA GLY A 39 7.27 2.23 9.82
C GLY A 39 8.40 1.93 10.80
N LEU A 40 9.61 2.38 10.51
CA LEU A 40 10.77 2.23 11.40
C LEU A 40 10.61 3.03 12.71
N GLU A 41 9.95 4.17 12.66
CA GLU A 41 9.68 4.96 13.87
C GLU A 41 8.62 4.30 14.75
N TYR A 42 7.57 3.73 14.17
CA TYR A 42 6.62 2.89 14.93
C TYR A 42 7.30 1.70 15.59
N LEU A 43 8.25 1.03 14.91
CA LEU A 43 9.05 -0.03 15.54
C LEU A 43 9.85 0.47 16.73
N ARG A 44 10.59 1.58 16.56
CA ARG A 44 11.40 2.18 17.64
C ARG A 44 10.53 2.53 18.84
N THR A 45 9.37 3.13 18.59
CA THR A 45 8.43 3.53 19.63
C THR A 45 7.88 2.32 20.39
N GLY A 46 7.49 1.26 19.69
CA GLY A 46 7.03 0.02 20.31
C GLY A 46 8.10 -0.65 21.18
N ILE A 47 9.33 -0.77 20.66
CA ILE A 47 10.48 -1.31 21.42
C ILE A 47 10.80 -0.46 22.65
N LYS A 48 10.80 0.88 22.49
CA LYS A 48 11.02 1.81 23.61
C LYS A 48 9.95 1.71 24.69
N ALA A 49 8.72 1.35 24.30
CA ALA A 49 7.64 1.07 25.24
C ALA A 49 7.73 -0.31 25.91
N GLY A 50 8.76 -1.10 25.61
CA GLY A 50 8.99 -2.43 26.20
C GLY A 50 8.32 -3.59 25.51
N LEU A 51 7.78 -3.39 24.29
CA LEU A 51 7.16 -4.47 23.51
C LEU A 51 8.22 -5.32 22.80
N ASP A 52 8.00 -6.63 22.75
CA ASP A 52 8.79 -7.52 21.90
C ASP A 52 8.44 -7.26 20.43
N ILE A 53 9.46 -7.12 19.60
CA ILE A 53 9.27 -6.78 18.18
C ILE A 53 8.44 -7.83 17.44
N ASP A 54 8.60 -9.09 17.78
CA ASP A 54 7.92 -10.20 17.11
C ASP A 54 6.44 -10.34 17.50
N ASP A 55 6.02 -9.65 18.56
CA ASP A 55 4.62 -9.60 18.99
C ASP A 55 3.78 -8.59 18.19
N PHE A 56 4.37 -7.48 17.75
CA PHE A 56 3.60 -6.42 17.07
C PHE A 56 4.01 -6.15 15.61
N ALA A 57 5.29 -6.30 15.26
CA ALA A 57 5.76 -6.00 13.90
C ALA A 57 5.06 -6.81 12.80
N PRO A 58 4.71 -8.11 13.00
CA PRO A 58 3.96 -8.86 12.00
C PRO A 58 2.57 -8.29 11.67
N ASN A 59 2.00 -7.47 12.56
CA ASN A 59 0.68 -6.86 12.39
C ASN A 59 0.74 -5.42 11.86
N LEU A 60 1.92 -4.90 11.58
CA LEU A 60 2.08 -3.66 10.82
C LEU A 60 1.74 -3.92 9.36
N SER A 61 0.97 -3.03 8.77
CA SER A 61 0.69 -3.04 7.33
C SER A 61 1.05 -1.68 6.73
N PHE A 62 1.32 -1.68 5.43
CA PHE A 62 1.71 -0.51 4.68
C PHE A 62 0.69 -0.20 3.60
N PHE A 63 0.67 1.03 3.14
CA PHE A 63 -0.24 1.47 2.11
C PHE A 63 0.51 2.38 1.13
N PHE A 64 0.58 1.96 -0.14
CA PHE A 64 1.23 2.70 -1.21
C PHE A 64 0.26 3.02 -2.34
N SER A 65 0.65 4.00 -3.16
CA SER A 65 -0.02 4.30 -4.42
C SER A 65 0.57 3.49 -5.57
N ASN A 66 -0.22 3.33 -6.64
CA ASN A 66 0.31 3.07 -7.97
C ASN A 66 -0.14 4.17 -8.93
N GLY A 67 0.82 4.94 -9.43
CA GLY A 67 0.63 5.90 -10.52
C GLY A 67 0.93 5.26 -11.88
N MET A 68 1.13 6.11 -12.89
CA MET A 68 1.44 5.67 -14.26
C MET A 68 2.94 5.51 -14.52
N ASP A 69 3.80 6.05 -13.65
CA ASP A 69 5.24 5.95 -13.83
C ASP A 69 5.72 4.50 -13.65
N PRO A 70 6.69 4.03 -14.45
CA PRO A 70 7.13 2.63 -14.44
C PRO A 70 7.73 2.19 -13.10
N GLU A 71 8.23 3.11 -12.28
CA GLU A 71 8.75 2.84 -10.93
C GLU A 71 7.73 2.17 -10.02
N TYR A 72 6.44 2.45 -10.22
CA TYR A 72 5.37 1.82 -9.44
C TYR A 72 5.25 0.31 -9.68
N SER A 73 5.79 -0.21 -10.77
CA SER A 73 5.82 -1.66 -11.03
C SER A 73 6.75 -2.44 -10.08
N VAL A 74 7.60 -1.74 -9.32
CA VAL A 74 8.59 -2.37 -8.43
C VAL A 74 8.58 -1.82 -7.01
N ILE A 75 7.71 -0.88 -6.67
CA ILE A 75 7.69 -0.21 -5.36
C ILE A 75 7.55 -1.22 -4.21
N GLY A 76 6.66 -2.19 -4.36
CA GLY A 76 6.42 -3.21 -3.33
C GLY A 76 7.60 -4.14 -3.12
N ARG A 77 8.25 -4.63 -4.20
CA ARG A 77 9.43 -5.50 -4.06
C ARG A 77 10.62 -4.77 -3.47
N VAL A 78 10.78 -3.48 -3.77
CA VAL A 78 11.82 -2.65 -3.14
C VAL A 78 11.50 -2.46 -1.66
N ALA A 79 10.25 -2.12 -1.33
CA ALA A 79 9.79 -1.98 0.05
C ALA A 79 10.04 -3.26 0.87
N ARG A 80 9.62 -4.42 0.34
CA ARG A 80 9.84 -5.73 0.99
C ARG A 80 11.31 -6.01 1.24
N ARG A 81 12.17 -5.69 0.28
CA ARG A 81 13.61 -5.92 0.40
C ARG A 81 14.26 -5.03 1.45
N ILE A 82 13.91 -3.74 1.48
CA ILE A 82 14.44 -2.79 2.47
C ILE A 82 13.98 -3.18 3.87
N TRP A 83 12.66 -3.43 4.03
CA TRP A 83 12.07 -3.84 5.30
C TRP A 83 12.71 -5.11 5.85
N ALA A 84 12.78 -6.18 5.05
CA ALA A 84 13.37 -7.44 5.47
C ALA A 84 14.82 -7.28 5.92
N LYS A 85 15.64 -6.48 5.22
CA LYS A 85 17.01 -6.19 5.62
C LYS A 85 17.08 -5.43 6.94
N ALA A 86 16.24 -4.42 7.13
CA ALA A 86 16.18 -3.65 8.36
C ALA A 86 15.77 -4.54 9.55
N MET A 87 14.70 -5.31 9.38
CA MET A 87 14.18 -6.22 10.40
C MET A 87 15.19 -7.28 10.80
N LYS A 88 15.85 -7.91 9.83
CA LYS A 88 16.85 -8.95 10.07
C LYS A 88 18.11 -8.40 10.73
N ASN A 89 18.69 -7.36 10.13
CA ASN A 89 20.04 -6.93 10.50
C ASN A 89 20.04 -6.00 11.71
N LYS A 90 19.08 -5.07 11.78
CA LYS A 90 19.03 -4.05 12.81
C LYS A 90 18.19 -4.46 14.02
N TYR A 91 17.02 -5.03 13.78
CA TYR A 91 16.05 -5.32 14.83
C TYR A 91 16.02 -6.79 15.27
N LYS A 92 16.71 -7.68 14.55
CA LYS A 92 16.77 -9.12 14.87
C LYS A 92 15.40 -9.82 14.88
N GLY A 93 14.43 -9.26 14.15
CA GLY A 93 13.09 -9.84 14.01
C GLY A 93 13.11 -11.18 13.30
N ASN A 94 12.17 -12.05 13.65
CA ASN A 94 12.00 -13.37 13.06
C ASN A 94 11.50 -13.28 11.59
N ASP A 95 11.39 -14.41 10.91
CA ASP A 95 10.98 -14.49 9.50
C ASP A 95 9.59 -13.89 9.25
N ARG A 96 8.69 -13.96 10.23
CA ARG A 96 7.34 -13.38 10.12
C ARG A 96 7.39 -11.86 10.17
N SER A 97 8.19 -11.29 11.07
CA SER A 97 8.41 -9.85 11.21
C SER A 97 9.12 -9.23 9.99
N GLN A 98 9.94 -10.02 9.29
CA GLN A 98 10.63 -9.59 8.07
C GLN A 98 9.71 -9.43 6.85
N LYS A 99 8.48 -9.96 6.89
CA LYS A 99 7.53 -9.91 5.78
C LYS A 99 6.73 -8.61 5.82
N LEU A 100 7.02 -7.69 4.90
CA LEU A 100 6.20 -6.50 4.71
C LEU A 100 4.91 -6.87 3.98
N LYS A 101 3.77 -6.44 4.54
CA LYS A 101 2.44 -6.54 3.93
C LYS A 101 1.98 -5.15 3.53
N TYR A 102 1.41 -5.01 2.34
CA TYR A 102 0.96 -3.73 1.87
C TYR A 102 -0.30 -3.79 1.01
N HIS A 103 -1.09 -2.76 1.15
CA HIS A 103 -2.22 -2.43 0.30
C HIS A 103 -1.78 -1.46 -0.79
N ILE A 104 -2.33 -1.60 -1.98
CA ILE A 104 -2.20 -0.61 -3.06
C ILE A 104 -3.56 0.01 -3.35
N GLN A 105 -3.57 1.32 -3.50
CA GLN A 105 -4.63 2.04 -4.17
C GLN A 105 -4.09 2.66 -5.46
N THR A 106 -4.82 2.52 -6.56
CA THR A 106 -4.50 3.24 -7.80
C THR A 106 -4.57 4.74 -7.57
N SER A 107 -3.66 5.51 -8.19
CA SER A 107 -3.53 6.94 -7.92
C SER A 107 -4.69 7.74 -8.50
N GLY A 108 -5.40 8.48 -7.63
CA GLY A 108 -6.43 9.44 -8.04
C GLY A 108 -5.84 10.61 -8.82
N ARG A 109 -4.63 11.03 -8.47
CA ARG A 109 -3.89 12.09 -9.17
C ARG A 109 -3.59 11.77 -10.64
N SER A 110 -3.56 10.49 -11.00
CA SER A 110 -3.37 10.04 -12.38
C SER A 110 -4.64 10.12 -13.23
N LEU A 111 -5.80 10.38 -12.62
CA LEU A 111 -7.06 10.48 -13.34
C LEU A 111 -7.21 11.86 -13.98
N HIS A 112 -7.83 11.90 -15.15
CA HIS A 112 -8.07 13.12 -15.92
C HIS A 112 -9.57 13.42 -16.00
N ALA A 113 -9.93 14.69 -15.85
CA ALA A 113 -11.31 15.14 -16.03
C ALA A 113 -11.71 15.18 -17.52
N GLN A 114 -10.74 15.41 -18.41
CA GLN A 114 -10.94 15.37 -19.86
C GLN A 114 -10.87 13.94 -20.36
N GLU A 115 -11.75 13.58 -21.31
CA GLU A 115 -11.85 12.20 -21.81
C GLU A 115 -11.95 11.17 -20.67
N ILE A 116 -12.86 11.47 -19.75
CA ILE A 116 -12.98 10.84 -18.44
C ILE A 116 -13.11 9.32 -18.50
N ASP A 117 -13.74 8.78 -19.54
CA ASP A 117 -13.91 7.34 -19.74
C ASP A 117 -12.58 6.59 -19.88
N PHE A 118 -11.54 7.25 -20.38
CA PHE A 118 -10.21 6.64 -20.47
C PHE A 118 -9.53 6.40 -19.12
N ASN A 119 -10.08 6.93 -18.04
CA ASN A 119 -9.56 6.65 -16.70
C ASN A 119 -9.65 5.16 -16.32
N ASP A 120 -10.60 4.42 -16.86
CA ASP A 120 -10.66 2.97 -16.66
C ASP A 120 -9.41 2.25 -17.21
N ILE A 121 -8.87 2.74 -18.34
CA ILE A 121 -7.62 2.21 -18.90
C ILE A 121 -6.45 2.52 -17.97
N ARG A 122 -6.37 3.76 -17.45
CA ARG A 122 -5.33 4.16 -16.51
C ARG A 122 -5.37 3.34 -15.24
N THR A 123 -6.57 3.20 -14.65
CA THR A 123 -6.78 2.39 -13.45
C THR A 123 -6.43 0.93 -13.68
N THR A 124 -6.77 0.37 -14.85
CA THR A 124 -6.41 -1.02 -15.21
C THR A 124 -4.90 -1.22 -15.26
N LEU A 125 -4.14 -0.31 -15.89
CA LEU A 125 -2.68 -0.41 -15.95
C LEU A 125 -2.04 -0.32 -14.56
N GLN A 126 -2.52 0.60 -13.72
CA GLN A 126 -2.06 0.73 -12.34
C GLN A 126 -2.38 -0.52 -11.50
N ALA A 127 -3.55 -1.12 -11.71
CA ALA A 127 -3.93 -2.37 -11.06
C ALA A 127 -3.01 -3.53 -11.48
N LEU A 128 -2.65 -3.62 -12.76
CA LEU A 128 -1.70 -4.61 -13.26
C LEU A 128 -0.31 -4.44 -12.62
N TYR A 129 0.19 -3.22 -12.47
CA TYR A 129 1.44 -2.96 -11.75
C TYR A 129 1.40 -3.51 -10.32
N ALA A 130 0.30 -3.26 -9.60
CA ALA A 130 0.11 -3.75 -8.24
C ALA A 130 0.12 -5.28 -8.16
N ILE A 131 -0.60 -5.95 -9.07
CA ILE A 131 -0.74 -7.41 -9.11
C ILE A 131 0.59 -8.07 -9.47
N TYR A 132 1.29 -7.58 -10.48
CA TYR A 132 2.59 -8.13 -10.89
C TYR A 132 3.70 -7.87 -9.87
N ASP A 133 3.53 -6.87 -9.01
CA ASP A 133 4.42 -6.61 -7.87
C ASP A 133 3.99 -7.36 -6.60
N ASN A 134 2.96 -8.20 -6.67
CA ASN A 134 2.45 -9.04 -5.58
C ASN A 134 1.97 -8.22 -4.36
N CYS A 135 1.12 -7.23 -4.56
CA CYS A 135 0.44 -6.56 -3.44
C CYS A 135 -0.45 -7.54 -2.66
N ASN A 136 -0.68 -7.28 -1.38
CA ASN A 136 -1.53 -8.13 -0.55
C ASN A 136 -3.02 -7.82 -0.74
N SER A 137 -3.34 -6.57 -1.06
CA SER A 137 -4.70 -6.14 -1.39
C SER A 137 -4.66 -4.93 -2.31
N LEU A 138 -5.74 -4.71 -3.05
CA LEU A 138 -5.83 -3.70 -4.09
C LEU A 138 -7.17 -2.98 -4.02
N HIS A 139 -7.13 -1.65 -4.14
CA HIS A 139 -8.27 -0.80 -4.45
C HIS A 139 -8.09 -0.17 -5.82
N THR A 140 -9.14 -0.21 -6.64
CA THR A 140 -9.20 0.43 -7.96
C THR A 140 -10.15 1.62 -7.92
N ASN A 141 -9.68 2.80 -8.31
CA ASN A 141 -10.50 4.02 -8.35
C ASN A 141 -11.54 3.92 -9.47
N ALA A 142 -12.70 4.49 -9.22
CA ALA A 142 -13.72 4.68 -10.26
C ALA A 142 -13.28 5.79 -11.23
N TYR A 143 -13.66 5.66 -12.50
CA TYR A 143 -13.21 6.58 -13.56
C TYR A 143 -13.64 8.03 -13.32
N ASP A 144 -14.77 8.24 -12.66
CA ASP A 144 -15.36 9.56 -12.40
C ASP A 144 -14.85 10.23 -11.11
N GLU A 145 -14.01 9.56 -10.33
CA GLU A 145 -13.37 10.16 -9.14
C GLU A 145 -12.51 11.39 -9.47
N ALA A 146 -12.17 11.59 -10.74
CA ALA A 146 -11.51 12.80 -11.21
C ALA A 146 -12.34 14.08 -10.98
N ILE A 147 -13.67 13.99 -10.90
CA ILE A 147 -14.58 15.13 -10.81
C ILE A 147 -15.69 15.02 -9.78
N THR A 148 -15.98 13.82 -9.29
CA THR A 148 -17.15 13.61 -8.39
C THR A 148 -16.97 12.41 -7.48
N THR A 149 -17.90 12.25 -6.55
CA THR A 149 -18.08 10.99 -5.82
C THR A 149 -18.58 9.92 -6.81
N PRO A 150 -18.05 8.69 -6.74
CA PRO A 150 -18.42 7.62 -7.65
C PRO A 150 -19.92 7.33 -7.71
N THR A 151 -20.39 7.04 -8.92
CA THR A 151 -21.75 6.54 -9.17
C THR A 151 -21.79 5.01 -9.01
N GLU A 152 -22.98 4.44 -8.96
CA GLU A 152 -23.17 2.97 -8.95
C GLU A 152 -22.51 2.31 -10.17
N GLU A 153 -22.66 2.89 -11.35
CA GLU A 153 -22.05 2.39 -12.58
C GLU A 153 -20.52 2.43 -12.52
N SER A 154 -19.95 3.55 -12.10
CA SER A 154 -18.50 3.71 -12.04
C SER A 154 -17.86 2.79 -11.00
N VAL A 155 -18.48 2.58 -9.85
CA VAL A 155 -18.07 1.59 -8.84
C VAL A 155 -18.12 0.17 -9.41
N ARG A 156 -19.18 -0.18 -10.13
CA ARG A 156 -19.31 -1.48 -10.77
C ARG A 156 -18.19 -1.73 -11.79
N ARG A 157 -17.82 -0.70 -12.58
CA ARG A 157 -16.69 -0.77 -13.54
C ARG A 157 -15.35 -0.92 -12.81
N ALA A 158 -15.12 -0.16 -11.76
CA ALA A 158 -13.89 -0.27 -10.95
C ALA A 158 -13.73 -1.67 -10.33
N MET A 159 -14.80 -2.27 -9.84
CA MET A 159 -14.81 -3.66 -9.35
C MET A 159 -14.58 -4.66 -10.50
N ALA A 160 -15.16 -4.41 -11.67
CA ALA A 160 -15.00 -5.27 -12.84
C ALA A 160 -13.54 -5.36 -13.29
N ILE A 161 -12.75 -4.29 -13.19
CA ILE A 161 -11.31 -4.31 -13.47
C ILE A 161 -10.62 -5.42 -12.68
N GLN A 162 -10.84 -5.49 -11.37
CA GLN A 162 -10.24 -6.52 -10.53
C GLN A 162 -10.75 -7.93 -10.86
N LEU A 163 -12.05 -8.06 -11.14
CA LEU A 163 -12.65 -9.35 -11.48
C LEU A 163 -12.14 -9.91 -12.79
N ILE A 164 -12.00 -9.06 -13.81
CA ILE A 164 -11.47 -9.43 -15.13
C ILE A 164 -10.02 -9.90 -14.97
N ILE A 165 -9.16 -9.10 -14.33
CA ILE A 165 -7.75 -9.47 -14.14
C ILE A 165 -7.60 -10.78 -13.36
N ASN A 166 -8.49 -11.04 -12.40
CA ASN A 166 -8.40 -12.25 -11.56
C ASN A 166 -8.96 -13.51 -12.21
N ARG A 167 -9.87 -13.38 -13.18
CA ARG A 167 -10.62 -14.53 -13.72
C ARG A 167 -10.35 -14.84 -15.18
N GLU A 168 -9.88 -13.87 -15.94
CA GLU A 168 -9.58 -14.00 -17.37
C GLU A 168 -8.08 -13.89 -17.67
#